data_3278662529c8e3d41c2029cea07b836e
#
_entry.id   3278662529c8e3d41c2029cea07b836e
#
_cell.length_a   1.000
_cell.length_b   1.000
_cell.length_c   1.000
_cell.angle_alpha   90.00
_cell.angle_beta   90.00
_cell.angle_gamma   90.00
#
_symmetry.space_group_name_H-M   'P 1'
#
loop_
_entity.id
_entity.type
_entity.pdbx_description
1 polymer ?
#
loop_
_entity_poly.entity_id
_entity_poly.type
_entity_poly.pdbx_seq_one_letter_code
_entity_poly.pdbx_strand_id
1 'polypeptide(L)'
;METKTGETVGFEIDLLRGIAERIGRKLEIVPMGFDAIIPALLTNTADVGMAAITITPERQKRLAFTDSYYVSGLSVLIRAADKATITKVEDLNNRTICAQIGTSGHMRAQQVPGAKVKAFNNVSETFLELSNKGCDAVIGDRPVNSYFLMSRPQSAKDFYHMPVMLNTELFGIAAKKSNKALVEEMNAAMKAMRADGSYGRMYKKWFGEEPPKE
;
A
#
# COMPACT_ATOMS: atom_id res chain seq x y z
N MET A 1 -4.19 -4.91 9.27
CA MET A 1 -5.62 -4.98 9.71
C MET A 1 -5.67 -5.08 11.21
N GLU A 2 -6.72 -4.55 11.82
CA GLU A 2 -6.99 -4.77 13.23
C GLU A 2 -8.02 -5.90 13.38
N THR A 3 -7.73 -6.88 14.24
CA THR A 3 -8.66 -7.97 14.58
C THR A 3 -9.74 -7.46 15.51
N LYS A 4 -10.79 -8.27 15.75
CA LYS A 4 -11.82 -7.98 16.77
C LYS A 4 -11.25 -7.85 18.18
N THR A 5 -10.06 -8.39 18.43
CA THR A 5 -9.33 -8.32 19.71
C THR A 5 -8.35 -7.15 19.78
N GLY A 6 -8.32 -6.25 18.77
CA GLY A 6 -7.42 -5.10 18.72
C GLY A 6 -5.99 -5.43 18.27
N GLU A 7 -5.72 -6.67 17.85
CA GLU A 7 -4.40 -7.04 17.37
C GLU A 7 -4.24 -6.62 15.89
N THR A 8 -3.12 -5.97 15.57
CA THR A 8 -2.78 -5.65 14.18
C THR A 8 -2.15 -6.87 13.50
N VAL A 9 -2.78 -7.33 12.41
CA VAL A 9 -2.34 -8.49 11.63
C VAL A 9 -2.26 -8.15 10.14
N GLY A 10 -1.46 -8.87 9.42
CA GLY A 10 -1.27 -8.70 7.96
C GLY A 10 0.09 -9.20 7.51
N PHE A 11 0.26 -9.31 6.19
CA PHE A 11 1.53 -9.71 5.58
C PHE A 11 2.70 -8.86 6.08
N GLU A 12 2.56 -7.55 6.05
CA GLU A 12 3.61 -6.61 6.47
C GLU A 12 3.93 -6.74 7.97
N ILE A 13 2.93 -7.02 8.80
CA ILE A 13 3.13 -7.23 10.24
C ILE A 13 3.92 -8.50 10.50
N ASP A 14 3.55 -9.60 9.82
CA ASP A 14 4.28 -10.86 9.94
C ASP A 14 5.72 -10.70 9.41
N LEU A 15 5.91 -9.96 8.32
CA LEU A 15 7.22 -9.67 7.74
C LEU A 15 8.09 -8.87 8.73
N LEU A 16 7.56 -7.80 9.32
CA LEU A 16 8.28 -7.01 10.32
C LEU A 16 8.63 -7.83 11.55
N ARG A 17 7.74 -8.69 12.05
CA ARG A 17 8.02 -9.61 13.15
C ARG A 17 9.20 -10.53 12.82
N GLY A 18 9.16 -11.18 11.65
CA GLY A 18 10.23 -12.06 11.20
C GLY A 18 11.59 -11.34 11.01
N ILE A 19 11.56 -10.08 10.56
CA ILE A 19 12.76 -9.24 10.46
C ILE A 19 13.27 -8.90 11.87
N ALA A 20 12.40 -8.38 12.75
CA ALA A 20 12.76 -7.95 14.10
C ALA A 20 13.39 -9.09 14.93
N GLU A 21 12.82 -10.30 14.84
CA GLU A 21 13.37 -11.50 15.48
C GLU A 21 14.80 -11.80 14.99
N ARG A 22 15.06 -11.71 13.68
CA ARG A 22 16.37 -12.03 13.10
C ARG A 22 17.45 -10.99 13.42
N ILE A 23 17.06 -9.73 13.55
CA ILE A 23 18.01 -8.67 13.93
C ILE A 23 18.08 -8.45 15.45
N GLY A 24 17.37 -9.28 16.25
CA GLY A 24 17.41 -9.24 17.71
C GLY A 24 16.79 -7.97 18.31
N ARG A 25 15.78 -7.38 17.66
CA ARG A 25 15.12 -6.15 18.12
C ARG A 25 13.67 -6.42 18.52
N LYS A 26 13.19 -5.69 19.54
CA LYS A 26 11.78 -5.70 19.91
C LYS A 26 10.98 -4.90 18.87
N LEU A 27 9.89 -5.47 18.38
CA LEU A 27 8.94 -4.77 17.52
C LEU A 27 7.85 -4.11 18.38
N GLU A 28 7.68 -2.83 18.18
CA GLU A 28 6.55 -2.06 18.69
C GLU A 28 5.80 -1.44 17.49
N ILE A 29 4.50 -1.67 17.42
CA ILE A 29 3.66 -1.18 16.30
C ILE A 29 2.91 0.05 16.78
N VAL A 30 3.14 1.17 16.08
CA VAL A 30 2.46 2.45 16.33
C VAL A 30 1.57 2.80 15.14
N PRO A 31 0.24 2.60 15.25
CA PRO A 31 -0.69 2.94 14.19
C PRO A 31 -0.76 4.46 13.98
N MET A 32 -0.73 4.89 12.71
CA MET A 32 -0.87 6.30 12.34
C MET A 32 -1.42 6.46 10.92
N GLY A 33 -1.85 7.67 10.55
CA GLY A 33 -2.21 8.00 9.18
C GLY A 33 -1.01 7.86 8.24
N PHE A 34 -1.24 7.50 6.99
CA PHE A 34 -0.17 7.29 6.01
C PHE A 34 0.70 8.54 5.83
N ASP A 35 0.10 9.70 5.79
CA ASP A 35 0.75 11.00 5.65
C ASP A 35 1.62 11.40 6.86
N ALA A 36 1.36 10.80 8.03
CA ALA A 36 2.14 11.02 9.25
C ALA A 36 3.42 10.16 9.32
N ILE A 37 3.54 9.09 8.51
CA ILE A 37 4.67 8.15 8.59
C ILE A 37 6.00 8.86 8.29
N ILE A 38 6.09 9.60 7.19
CA ILE A 38 7.34 10.28 6.81
C ILE A 38 7.75 11.32 7.87
N PRO A 39 6.86 12.21 8.35
CA PRO A 39 7.15 13.05 9.51
C PRO A 39 7.68 12.31 10.72
N ALA A 40 7.03 11.19 11.11
CA ALA A 40 7.46 10.38 12.26
C ALA A 40 8.88 9.82 12.12
N LEU A 41 9.26 9.36 10.92
CA LEU A 41 10.64 8.93 10.62
C LEU A 41 11.66 10.08 10.74
N LEU A 42 11.31 11.25 10.22
CA LEU A 42 12.21 12.41 10.23
C LEU A 42 12.45 12.96 11.64
N THR A 43 11.44 12.89 12.52
CA THR A 43 11.49 13.34 13.91
C THR A 43 11.97 12.26 14.89
N ASN A 44 12.30 11.04 14.41
CA ASN A 44 12.65 9.87 15.22
C ASN A 44 11.53 9.44 16.20
N THR A 45 10.28 9.70 15.89
CA THR A 45 9.11 9.18 16.61
C THR A 45 8.85 7.72 16.24
N ALA A 46 9.32 7.30 15.06
CA ALA A 46 9.37 5.91 14.62
C ALA A 46 10.73 5.64 13.96
N ASP A 47 11.24 4.41 14.09
CA ASP A 47 12.50 3.99 13.49
C ASP A 47 12.31 3.57 12.03
N VAL A 48 11.19 2.90 11.76
CA VAL A 48 10.82 2.40 10.42
C VAL A 48 9.35 2.68 10.10
N GLY A 49 9.04 2.81 8.83
CA GLY A 49 7.68 2.92 8.31
C GLY A 49 7.41 1.80 7.33
N MET A 50 6.28 1.10 7.51
CA MET A 50 5.82 0.04 6.62
C MET A 50 4.30 0.12 6.48
N ALA A 51 3.83 0.46 5.30
CA ALA A 51 2.41 0.61 4.96
C ALA A 51 2.26 0.67 3.43
N ALA A 52 2.72 -0.33 2.71
CA ALA A 52 2.78 -0.35 1.25
C ALA A 52 3.48 0.92 0.68
N ILE A 53 4.59 1.33 1.30
CA ILE A 53 5.26 2.57 0.91
C ILE A 53 6.04 2.35 -0.37
N THR A 54 5.58 2.94 -1.46
CA THR A 54 6.28 2.90 -2.75
C THR A 54 7.64 3.58 -2.64
N ILE A 55 8.68 2.88 -3.10
CA ILE A 55 10.02 3.43 -3.28
C ILE A 55 9.97 4.39 -4.47
N THR A 56 10.03 5.69 -4.22
CA THR A 56 10.07 6.70 -5.27
C THR A 56 11.33 7.55 -5.18
N PRO A 57 11.85 8.08 -6.30
CA PRO A 57 13.01 8.99 -6.28
C PRO A 57 12.81 10.18 -5.35
N GLU A 58 11.58 10.71 -5.26
CA GLU A 58 11.28 11.84 -4.39
C GLU A 58 11.40 11.46 -2.91
N ARG A 59 10.86 10.30 -2.52
CA ARG A 59 10.97 9.79 -1.14
C ARG A 59 12.41 9.44 -0.79
N GLN A 60 13.18 8.88 -1.74
CA GLN A 60 14.60 8.53 -1.55
C GLN A 60 15.51 9.75 -1.33
N LYS A 61 15.10 10.96 -1.70
CA LYS A 61 15.84 12.19 -1.35
C LYS A 61 15.90 12.40 0.17
N ARG A 62 14.87 11.99 0.89
CA ARG A 62 14.69 12.24 2.33
C ARG A 62 14.81 11.00 3.22
N LEU A 63 14.57 9.83 2.67
CA LEU A 63 14.50 8.54 3.37
C LEU A 63 15.49 7.54 2.78
N ALA A 64 15.88 6.56 3.59
CA ALA A 64 16.46 5.30 3.15
C ALA A 64 15.34 4.25 3.04
N PHE A 65 15.50 3.31 2.12
CA PHE A 65 14.58 2.21 1.90
C PHE A 65 15.34 0.90 1.90
N THR A 66 14.69 -0.15 2.37
CA THR A 66 15.15 -1.52 2.11
C THR A 66 15.03 -1.85 0.62
N ASP A 67 15.58 -2.98 0.23
CA ASP A 67 15.21 -3.67 -0.99
C ASP A 67 13.69 -3.90 -0.99
N SER A 68 13.12 -4.04 -2.19
CA SER A 68 11.68 -4.24 -2.29
C SER A 68 11.27 -5.58 -1.67
N TYR A 69 10.24 -5.52 -0.82
CA TYR A 69 9.61 -6.73 -0.28
C TYR A 69 8.37 -7.16 -1.08
N TYR A 70 7.81 -6.29 -1.93
CA TYR A 70 6.62 -6.58 -2.71
C TYR A 70 6.60 -5.75 -4.00
N VAL A 71 6.22 -6.39 -5.10
CA VAL A 71 6.00 -5.72 -6.40
C VAL A 71 4.52 -5.47 -6.57
N SER A 72 4.14 -4.24 -6.78
CA SER A 72 2.76 -3.77 -6.91
C SER A 72 2.58 -2.87 -8.14
N GLY A 73 1.51 -2.14 -8.14
CA GLY A 73 1.19 -1.06 -9.06
C GLY A 73 -0.14 -0.42 -8.71
N LEU A 74 -0.35 0.77 -9.23
CA LEU A 74 -1.61 1.48 -9.07
C LEU A 74 -2.70 0.85 -9.95
N SER A 75 -3.90 0.83 -9.42
CA SER A 75 -5.10 0.34 -10.10
C SER A 75 -6.27 1.27 -9.87
N VAL A 76 -7.34 1.06 -10.61
CA VAL A 76 -8.56 1.86 -10.55
C VAL A 76 -9.71 0.97 -10.10
N LEU A 77 -10.43 1.43 -9.08
CA LEU A 77 -11.70 0.85 -8.66
C LEU A 77 -12.82 1.83 -9.00
N ILE A 78 -13.87 1.35 -9.66
CA ILE A 78 -15.06 2.12 -10.00
C ILE A 78 -16.32 1.38 -9.53
N ARG A 79 -17.46 2.04 -9.56
CA ARG A 79 -18.74 1.32 -9.38
C ARG A 79 -18.99 0.38 -10.58
N ALA A 80 -19.57 -0.77 -10.32
CA ALA A 80 -19.93 -1.74 -11.39
C ALA A 80 -20.89 -1.14 -12.42
N ALA A 81 -21.78 -0.24 -11.98
CA ALA A 81 -22.71 0.47 -12.86
C ALA A 81 -22.03 1.37 -13.92
N ASP A 82 -20.81 1.84 -13.60
CA ASP A 82 -20.07 2.75 -14.48
C ASP A 82 -19.12 2.02 -15.44
N LYS A 83 -19.08 0.68 -15.41
CA LYS A 83 -18.19 -0.15 -16.23
C LYS A 83 -18.32 0.09 -17.73
N ALA A 84 -19.51 0.44 -18.21
CA ALA A 84 -19.74 0.73 -19.63
C ALA A 84 -19.25 2.13 -20.05
N THR A 85 -19.10 3.06 -19.11
CA THR A 85 -18.72 4.47 -19.35
C THR A 85 -17.29 4.79 -18.94
N ILE A 86 -16.69 3.97 -18.08
CA ILE A 86 -15.28 4.08 -17.65
C ILE A 86 -14.60 2.77 -18.01
N THR A 87 -14.02 2.73 -19.20
CA THR A 87 -13.40 1.54 -19.79
C THR A 87 -11.88 1.60 -19.80
N LYS A 88 -11.33 2.81 -19.75
CA LYS A 88 -9.88 3.10 -19.75
C LYS A 88 -9.59 4.30 -18.87
N VAL A 89 -8.32 4.53 -18.61
CA VAL A 89 -7.87 5.59 -17.67
C VAL A 89 -8.23 6.99 -18.17
N GLU A 90 -8.21 7.21 -19.47
CA GLU A 90 -8.56 8.50 -20.08
C GLU A 90 -10.04 8.88 -19.85
N ASP A 91 -10.90 7.91 -19.60
CA ASP A 91 -12.32 8.16 -19.27
C ASP A 91 -12.48 8.79 -17.87
N LEU A 92 -11.39 8.85 -17.07
CA LEU A 92 -11.34 9.56 -15.79
C LEU A 92 -11.11 11.08 -15.94
N ASN A 93 -10.78 11.56 -17.14
CA ASN A 93 -10.61 12.99 -17.39
C ASN A 93 -11.89 13.75 -17.02
N ASN A 94 -11.72 14.89 -16.34
CA ASN A 94 -12.80 15.75 -15.84
C ASN A 94 -13.76 15.08 -14.81
N ARG A 95 -13.40 13.92 -14.26
CA ARG A 95 -14.18 13.22 -13.22
C ARG A 95 -13.67 13.50 -11.84
N THR A 96 -14.43 13.08 -10.84
CA THR A 96 -14.01 13.14 -9.42
C THR A 96 -13.32 11.84 -9.04
N ILE A 97 -12.08 11.92 -8.55
CA ILE A 97 -11.26 10.78 -8.16
C ILE A 97 -10.96 10.86 -6.66
N CYS A 98 -11.22 9.78 -5.96
CA CYS A 98 -10.84 9.61 -4.55
C CYS A 98 -9.47 8.91 -4.44
N ALA A 99 -8.65 9.36 -3.49
CA ALA A 99 -7.38 8.73 -3.15
C ALA A 99 -7.02 8.98 -1.68
N GLN A 100 -6.17 8.14 -1.11
CA GLN A 100 -5.63 8.38 0.23
C GLN A 100 -4.51 9.43 0.15
N ILE A 101 -4.55 10.42 1.02
CA ILE A 101 -3.60 11.54 1.04
C ILE A 101 -2.15 11.05 1.20
N GLY A 102 -1.21 11.67 0.49
CA GLY A 102 0.23 11.38 0.58
C GLY A 102 0.69 10.10 -0.15
N THR A 103 -0.24 9.31 -0.73
CA THR A 103 0.09 8.09 -1.50
C THR A 103 0.50 8.40 -2.94
N SER A 104 1.13 7.42 -3.61
CA SER A 104 1.38 7.45 -5.06
C SER A 104 0.07 7.53 -5.86
N GLY A 105 -0.99 6.86 -5.37
CA GLY A 105 -2.34 6.97 -5.93
C GLY A 105 -2.90 8.38 -5.91
N HIS A 106 -2.69 9.12 -4.82
CA HIS A 106 -3.07 10.53 -4.71
C HIS A 106 -2.31 11.39 -5.74
N MET A 107 -0.98 11.23 -5.81
CA MET A 107 -0.17 11.95 -6.80
C MET A 107 -0.58 11.62 -8.24
N ARG A 108 -0.91 10.35 -8.51
CA ARG A 108 -1.37 9.90 -9.84
C ARG A 108 -2.74 10.49 -10.19
N ALA A 109 -3.66 10.56 -9.23
CA ALA A 109 -4.98 11.17 -9.42
C ALA A 109 -4.87 12.65 -9.82
N GLN A 110 -3.94 13.40 -9.20
CA GLN A 110 -3.66 14.81 -9.52
C GLN A 110 -3.13 15.02 -10.94
N GLN A 111 -2.56 13.99 -11.57
CA GLN A 111 -2.06 14.04 -12.94
C GLN A 111 -3.13 13.72 -14.00
N VAL A 112 -4.35 13.30 -13.59
CA VAL A 112 -5.45 13.05 -14.52
C VAL A 112 -6.03 14.38 -15.01
N PRO A 113 -6.06 14.64 -16.32
CA PRO A 113 -6.49 15.92 -16.85
C PRO A 113 -7.91 16.32 -16.41
N GLY A 114 -8.03 17.51 -15.82
CA GLY A 114 -9.32 18.06 -15.37
C GLY A 114 -9.98 17.33 -14.19
N ALA A 115 -9.34 16.32 -13.61
CA ALA A 115 -9.93 15.59 -12.50
C ALA A 115 -10.04 16.45 -11.23
N LYS A 116 -11.15 16.28 -10.51
CA LYS A 116 -11.31 16.79 -9.14
C LYS A 116 -10.86 15.71 -8.17
N VAL A 117 -9.79 15.95 -7.43
CA VAL A 117 -9.25 14.97 -6.49
C VAL A 117 -9.79 15.22 -5.08
N LYS A 118 -10.44 14.21 -4.50
CA LYS A 118 -10.84 14.16 -3.10
C LYS A 118 -9.85 13.28 -2.36
N ALA A 119 -9.06 13.87 -1.46
CA ALA A 119 -8.07 13.16 -0.66
C ALA A 119 -8.63 12.87 0.75
N PHE A 120 -8.41 11.66 1.24
CA PHE A 120 -8.89 11.18 2.54
C PHE A 120 -7.72 10.66 3.39
N ASN A 121 -7.84 10.79 4.69
CA ASN A 121 -6.82 10.30 5.62
C ASN A 121 -6.77 8.76 5.64
N ASN A 122 -7.94 8.12 5.57
CA ASN A 122 -8.03 6.66 5.57
C ASN A 122 -8.50 6.14 4.21
N VAL A 123 -7.88 5.08 3.74
CA VAL A 123 -8.26 4.44 2.47
C VAL A 123 -9.72 3.93 2.49
N SER A 124 -10.24 3.50 3.63
CA SER A 124 -11.65 3.06 3.75
C SER A 124 -12.65 4.16 3.44
N GLU A 125 -12.30 5.41 3.70
CA GLU A 125 -13.14 6.57 3.37
C GLU A 125 -13.26 6.77 1.86
N THR A 126 -12.21 6.48 1.10
CA THR A 126 -12.24 6.55 -0.38
C THR A 126 -13.26 5.57 -0.98
N PHE A 127 -13.33 4.35 -0.42
CA PHE A 127 -14.28 3.33 -0.87
C PHE A 127 -15.71 3.67 -0.47
N LEU A 128 -15.91 4.25 0.71
CA LEU A 128 -17.22 4.73 1.16
C LEU A 128 -17.71 5.86 0.25
N GLU A 129 -16.84 6.81 -0.07
CA GLU A 129 -17.17 7.94 -0.94
C GLU A 129 -17.50 7.46 -2.36
N LEU A 130 -16.79 6.46 -2.89
CA LEU A 130 -17.11 5.82 -4.17
C LEU A 130 -18.48 5.16 -4.13
N SER A 131 -18.79 4.42 -3.06
CA SER A 131 -20.09 3.77 -2.85
C SER A 131 -21.24 4.77 -2.82
N ASN A 132 -21.04 5.91 -2.14
CA ASN A 132 -22.02 6.98 -1.98
C ASN A 132 -22.09 7.90 -3.22
N LYS A 133 -21.43 7.57 -4.33
CA LYS A 133 -21.37 8.38 -5.56
C LYS A 133 -20.74 9.76 -5.38
N GLY A 134 -19.99 9.96 -4.33
CA GLY A 134 -19.26 11.21 -4.08
C GLY A 134 -17.98 11.34 -4.90
N CYS A 135 -17.48 10.25 -5.47
CA CYS A 135 -16.48 10.24 -6.53
C CYS A 135 -16.81 9.16 -7.58
N ASP A 136 -16.13 9.22 -8.72
CA ASP A 136 -16.35 8.31 -9.87
C ASP A 136 -15.39 7.11 -9.84
N ALA A 137 -14.21 7.30 -9.26
CA ALA A 137 -13.17 6.29 -9.17
C ALA A 137 -12.33 6.45 -7.89
N VAL A 138 -11.69 5.35 -7.48
CA VAL A 138 -10.58 5.34 -6.52
C VAL A 138 -9.32 4.93 -7.27
N ILE A 139 -8.25 5.72 -7.15
CA ILE A 139 -6.89 5.32 -7.56
C ILE A 139 -6.10 4.97 -6.31
N GLY A 140 -5.62 3.74 -6.26
CA GLY A 140 -4.82 3.21 -5.15
C GLY A 140 -4.10 1.92 -5.54
N ASP A 141 -3.29 1.42 -4.63
CA ASP A 141 -2.53 0.20 -4.84
C ASP A 141 -3.43 -1.00 -5.13
N ARG A 142 -3.05 -1.79 -6.13
CA ARG A 142 -3.83 -2.96 -6.53
C ARG A 142 -4.13 -3.92 -5.38
N PRO A 143 -3.17 -4.30 -4.53
CA PRO A 143 -3.46 -5.20 -3.41
C PRO A 143 -4.43 -4.59 -2.39
N VAL A 144 -4.40 -3.27 -2.17
CA VAL A 144 -5.33 -2.57 -1.28
C VAL A 144 -6.75 -2.60 -1.83
N ASN A 145 -6.92 -2.27 -3.12
CA ASN A 145 -8.22 -2.35 -3.80
C ASN A 145 -8.76 -3.79 -3.85
N SER A 146 -7.90 -4.77 -4.15
CA SER A 146 -8.28 -6.18 -4.16
C SER A 146 -8.70 -6.67 -2.78
N TYR A 147 -7.94 -6.29 -1.74
CA TYR A 147 -8.26 -6.65 -0.36
C TYR A 147 -9.61 -6.07 0.10
N PHE A 148 -9.91 -4.82 -0.27
CA PHE A 148 -11.21 -4.23 0.01
C PHE A 148 -12.36 -5.09 -0.53
N LEU A 149 -12.25 -5.55 -1.78
CA LEU A 149 -13.27 -6.41 -2.40
C LEU A 149 -13.36 -7.79 -1.72
N MET A 150 -12.21 -8.41 -1.42
CA MET A 150 -12.17 -9.72 -0.76
C MET A 150 -12.74 -9.68 0.66
N SER A 151 -12.47 -8.60 1.40
CA SER A 151 -12.93 -8.46 2.78
C SER A 151 -14.43 -8.13 2.91
N ARG A 152 -15.09 -7.78 1.80
CA ARG A 152 -16.50 -7.37 1.76
C ARG A 152 -17.26 -8.02 0.60
N PRO A 153 -17.37 -9.36 0.57
CA PRO A 153 -17.91 -10.08 -0.58
C PRO A 153 -19.36 -9.69 -0.92
N GLN A 154 -20.14 -9.23 0.06
CA GLN A 154 -21.53 -8.80 -0.16
C GLN A 154 -21.62 -7.54 -1.01
N SER A 155 -20.73 -6.57 -0.79
CA SER A 155 -20.68 -5.30 -1.55
C SER A 155 -19.70 -5.33 -2.72
N ALA A 156 -18.87 -6.37 -2.84
CA ALA A 156 -17.88 -6.47 -3.92
C ALA A 156 -18.51 -6.41 -5.32
N LYS A 157 -19.74 -6.94 -5.48
CA LYS A 157 -20.51 -6.90 -6.73
C LYS A 157 -20.87 -5.49 -7.19
N ASP A 158 -20.88 -4.53 -6.27
CA ASP A 158 -21.24 -3.13 -6.56
C ASP A 158 -20.05 -2.35 -7.15
N PHE A 159 -18.87 -2.98 -7.17
CA PHE A 159 -17.64 -2.39 -7.67
C PHE A 159 -17.03 -3.20 -8.83
N TYR A 160 -16.24 -2.51 -9.64
CA TYR A 160 -15.44 -3.10 -10.69
C TYR A 160 -13.99 -2.66 -10.57
N HIS A 161 -13.12 -3.62 -10.29
CA HIS A 161 -11.69 -3.42 -10.29
C HIS A 161 -11.19 -3.52 -11.72
N MET A 162 -10.78 -2.41 -12.32
CA MET A 162 -10.30 -2.40 -13.69
C MET A 162 -9.08 -3.32 -13.83
N PRO A 163 -9.00 -4.13 -14.90
CA PRO A 163 -7.91 -5.09 -15.08
C PRO A 163 -6.55 -4.43 -15.38
N VAL A 164 -6.57 -3.14 -15.71
CA VAL A 164 -5.37 -2.37 -16.06
C VAL A 164 -4.59 -1.97 -14.82
N MET A 165 -3.27 -2.10 -14.89
CA MET A 165 -2.33 -1.48 -13.94
C MET A 165 -1.79 -0.19 -14.56
N LEU A 166 -1.78 0.89 -13.79
CA LEU A 166 -1.35 2.21 -14.26
C LEU A 166 0.17 2.34 -14.33
N ASN A 167 0.87 1.54 -13.54
CA ASN A 167 2.33 1.52 -13.42
C ASN A 167 2.79 0.25 -12.68
N THR A 168 4.09 0.11 -12.51
CA THR A 168 4.70 -0.85 -11.57
C THR A 168 5.31 -0.08 -10.41
N GLU A 169 5.05 -0.55 -9.21
CA GLU A 169 5.57 0.03 -7.97
C GLU A 169 6.26 -1.03 -7.11
N LEU A 170 7.34 -0.62 -6.47
CA LEU A 170 8.09 -1.44 -5.53
C LEU A 170 7.83 -0.92 -4.12
N PHE A 171 7.36 -1.78 -3.22
CA PHE A 171 7.20 -1.41 -1.82
C PHE A 171 8.45 -1.73 -1.02
N GLY A 172 8.87 -0.78 -0.20
CA GLY A 172 10.02 -0.92 0.70
C GLY A 172 9.70 -0.46 2.12
N ILE A 173 10.47 -0.95 3.07
CA ILE A 173 10.45 -0.44 4.43
C ILE A 173 11.27 0.84 4.45
N ALA A 174 10.64 1.94 4.86
CA ALA A 174 11.28 3.24 4.93
C ALA A 174 11.93 3.47 6.30
N ALA A 175 13.06 4.13 6.31
CA ALA A 175 13.75 4.59 7.51
C ALA A 175 14.29 6.01 7.31
N LYS A 176 14.69 6.69 8.39
CA LYS A 176 15.43 7.94 8.29
C LYS A 176 16.69 7.75 7.44
N LYS A 177 17.02 8.69 6.58
CA LYS A 177 18.14 8.58 5.63
C LYS A 177 19.49 8.31 6.28
N SER A 178 19.69 8.75 7.52
CA SER A 178 20.90 8.48 8.29
C SER A 178 20.96 7.06 8.87
N ASN A 179 19.85 6.32 8.92
CA ASN A 179 19.75 5.01 9.57
C ASN A 179 20.03 3.84 8.58
N LYS A 180 21.12 3.98 7.81
CA LYS A 180 21.52 2.99 6.80
C LYS A 180 21.84 1.62 7.38
N ALA A 181 22.49 1.59 8.55
CA ALA A 181 22.85 0.32 9.21
C ALA A 181 21.60 -0.52 9.49
N LEU A 182 20.51 0.07 10.00
CA LEU A 182 19.26 -0.64 10.21
C LEU A 182 18.66 -1.16 8.88
N VAL A 183 18.75 -0.38 7.80
CA VAL A 183 18.28 -0.80 6.49
C VAL A 183 19.07 -2.00 5.99
N GLU A 184 20.39 -2.02 6.16
CA GLU A 184 21.26 -3.15 5.81
C GLU A 184 20.96 -4.40 6.64
N GLU A 185 20.75 -4.25 7.97
CA GLU A 185 20.31 -5.35 8.84
C GLU A 185 18.99 -5.94 8.37
N MET A 186 18.00 -5.10 8.04
CA MET A 186 16.70 -5.54 7.54
C MET A 186 16.79 -6.23 6.16
N ASN A 187 17.62 -5.74 5.26
CA ASN A 187 17.87 -6.39 3.96
C ASN A 187 18.49 -7.77 4.14
N ALA A 188 19.49 -7.90 5.03
CA ALA A 188 20.09 -9.19 5.35
C ALA A 188 19.06 -10.17 5.93
N ALA A 189 18.19 -9.71 6.82
CA ALA A 189 17.10 -10.50 7.39
C ALA A 189 16.11 -10.95 6.32
N MET A 190 15.66 -10.06 5.42
CA MET A 190 14.76 -10.41 4.33
C MET A 190 15.38 -11.41 3.36
N LYS A 191 16.67 -11.26 3.03
CA LYS A 191 17.42 -12.22 2.22
C LYS A 191 17.46 -13.60 2.87
N ALA A 192 17.71 -13.67 4.17
CA ALA A 192 17.68 -14.92 4.94
C ALA A 192 16.26 -15.54 4.93
N MET A 193 15.20 -14.72 5.08
CA MET A 193 13.80 -15.20 5.02
C MET A 193 13.42 -15.74 3.64
N ARG A 194 13.97 -15.20 2.55
CA ARG A 194 13.80 -15.77 1.21
C ARG A 194 14.53 -17.10 1.08
N ALA A 195 15.77 -17.17 1.55
CA ALA A 195 16.61 -18.37 1.48
C ALA A 195 16.07 -19.56 2.28
N ASP A 196 15.52 -19.32 3.49
CA ASP A 196 14.95 -20.37 4.35
C ASP A 196 13.46 -20.68 4.04
N GLY A 197 12.89 -19.99 3.05
CA GLY A 197 11.51 -20.17 2.60
C GLY A 197 10.44 -19.58 3.53
N SER A 198 10.81 -18.91 4.63
CA SER A 198 9.83 -18.31 5.56
C SER A 198 9.07 -17.15 4.91
N TYR A 199 9.72 -16.37 4.04
CA TYR A 199 9.05 -15.36 3.24
C TYR A 199 7.98 -15.97 2.32
N GLY A 200 8.30 -17.06 1.61
CA GLY A 200 7.36 -17.74 0.71
C GLY A 200 6.15 -18.30 1.46
N ARG A 201 6.37 -18.94 2.61
CA ARG A 201 5.27 -19.43 3.46
C ARG A 201 4.36 -18.30 3.93
N MET A 202 4.93 -17.17 4.32
CA MET A 202 4.20 -15.98 4.74
C MET A 202 3.42 -15.37 3.58
N TYR A 203 4.03 -15.25 2.41
CA TYR A 203 3.38 -14.75 1.19
C TYR A 203 2.17 -15.60 0.83
N LYS A 204 2.34 -16.93 0.79
CA LYS A 204 1.26 -17.89 0.51
C LYS A 204 0.13 -17.83 1.53
N LYS A 205 0.45 -17.67 2.81
CA LYS A 205 -0.55 -17.49 3.88
C LYS A 205 -1.50 -16.33 3.60
N TRP A 206 -0.96 -15.19 3.11
CA TRP A 206 -1.72 -13.95 2.97
C TRP A 206 -2.32 -13.76 1.57
N PHE A 207 -1.67 -14.27 0.54
CA PHE A 207 -2.09 -14.05 -0.86
C PHE A 207 -2.62 -15.31 -1.55
N GLY A 208 -2.45 -16.49 -0.93
CA GLY A 208 -2.93 -17.76 -1.47
C GLY A 208 -2.06 -18.37 -2.58
N GLU A 209 -1.00 -17.69 -2.97
CA GLU A 209 -0.08 -18.07 -4.05
C GLU A 209 1.38 -17.92 -3.62
N GLU A 210 2.29 -18.53 -4.36
CA GLU A 210 3.71 -18.36 -4.16
C GLU A 210 4.17 -16.96 -4.62
N PRO A 211 5.21 -16.36 -4.01
CA PRO A 211 5.75 -15.08 -4.47
C PRO A 211 6.24 -15.19 -5.91
N PRO A 212 6.16 -14.11 -6.70
CA PRO A 212 6.77 -14.07 -8.03
C PRO A 212 8.24 -14.47 -7.97
N LYS A 213 8.72 -15.19 -8.98
CA LYS A 213 10.16 -15.50 -9.13
C LYS A 213 10.89 -14.19 -9.44
N GLU A 214 11.98 -13.95 -8.73
CA GLU A 214 12.90 -12.84 -8.98
C GLU A 214 13.65 -13.02 -10.30
#